data_b8f53e906dcb408ed8b4cfc0072e0c2c
#
_entry.id   b8f53e906dcb408ed8b4cfc0072e0c2c
#
_cell.length_a   1.000
_cell.length_b   1.000
_cell.length_c   1.000
_cell.angle_alpha   90.00
_cell.angle_beta   90.00
_cell.angle_gamma   90.00
#
_symmetry.space_group_name_H-M   'P 1'
#
loop_
_entity.id
_entity.type
_entity.pdbx_description
1 polymer ?
#
loop_
_entity_poly.entity_id
_entity_poly.type
_entity_poly.pdbx_seq_one_letter_code
_entity_poly.pdbx_strand_id
1 'polypeptide(L)'
;TIDDWRLERPGPEGRRPRRPVTVVASLRWIERKRPLQVVRAFTHAVRDTPGCDAVLKIYGDGPLRDRLAQEVADSGLADRITLVGRVERSELARAFTRADIYLQTSPADSFGISTLEARSAGLAVIALRSSGVSDFVTDGVDGLLADDDAGLARELAALLGDDELLERIKEHNYEVDPLPEWGTVVQMNVEAYRRAIDLRSAR
;
A
#
# COMPACT_ATOMS: atom_id res chain seq x y z
N THR A 1 -3.03 -17.01 5.79
CA THR A 1 -1.59 -16.80 5.60
C THR A 1 -1.38 -15.68 4.59
N ILE A 2 -0.14 -15.22 4.39
CA ILE A 2 0.22 -14.27 3.34
C ILE A 2 -0.03 -14.87 1.96
N ASP A 3 0.13 -16.16 1.81
CA ASP A 3 -0.16 -16.91 0.58
C ASP A 3 -1.61 -16.77 0.09
N ASP A 4 -2.55 -16.51 1.02
CA ASP A 4 -3.97 -16.27 0.66
C ASP A 4 -4.15 -14.99 -0.20
N TRP A 5 -3.17 -14.09 -0.23
CA TRP A 5 -3.21 -12.84 -0.98
C TRP A 5 -2.63 -12.96 -2.40
N ARG A 6 -1.98 -14.09 -2.71
CA ARG A 6 -1.45 -14.41 -4.03
C ARG A 6 -2.46 -15.08 -4.95
N LEU A 7 -3.67 -15.38 -4.43
CA LEU A 7 -4.68 -16.11 -5.15
C LEU A 7 -5.21 -15.33 -6.37
N GLU A 8 -5.08 -15.96 -7.53
CA GLU A 8 -5.79 -15.63 -8.78
C GLU A 8 -5.57 -14.22 -9.35
N ARG A 9 -4.31 -13.82 -9.50
CA ARG A 9 -4.03 -12.75 -10.45
C ARG A 9 -4.23 -13.27 -11.87
N PRO A 10 -4.99 -12.55 -12.73
CA PRO A 10 -4.81 -12.72 -14.15
C PRO A 10 -3.33 -12.42 -14.46
N GLY A 11 -2.62 -13.37 -15.06
CA GLY A 11 -1.23 -13.19 -15.45
C GLY A 11 -1.05 -11.93 -16.30
N PRO A 12 0.19 -11.51 -16.63
CA PRO A 12 0.49 -10.36 -17.46
C PRO A 12 0.04 -10.63 -18.91
N GLU A 13 -1.23 -10.85 -19.12
CA GLU A 13 -1.83 -10.97 -20.43
C GLU A 13 -2.10 -9.57 -20.97
N GLY A 14 -1.20 -9.14 -21.84
CA GLY A 14 -1.43 -8.09 -22.82
C GLY A 14 -1.94 -6.74 -22.27
N ARG A 15 -1.60 -5.62 -22.88
CA ARG A 15 -2.14 -4.28 -22.58
C ARG A 15 -3.60 -4.37 -22.15
N ARG A 16 -3.86 -4.22 -20.85
CA ARG A 16 -5.23 -4.23 -20.29
C ARG A 16 -6.09 -3.20 -21.04
N PRO A 17 -7.37 -3.51 -21.34
CA PRO A 17 -8.27 -2.48 -21.81
C PRO A 17 -8.21 -1.31 -20.81
N ARG A 18 -8.20 -0.09 -21.32
CA ARG A 18 -8.13 1.16 -20.53
C ARG A 18 -9.20 1.12 -19.43
N ARG A 19 -8.80 0.77 -18.23
CA ARG A 19 -9.61 0.87 -17.01
C ARG A 19 -8.96 1.90 -16.10
N PRO A 20 -9.72 2.56 -15.22
CA PRO A 20 -9.16 3.45 -14.23
C PRO A 20 -8.09 2.75 -13.40
N VAL A 21 -6.96 3.44 -13.14
CA VAL A 21 -6.00 3.00 -12.12
C VAL A 21 -6.69 2.97 -10.77
N THR A 22 -6.73 1.81 -10.14
CA THR A 22 -7.43 1.65 -8.87
C THR A 22 -6.44 1.76 -7.71
N VAL A 23 -6.58 2.87 -6.97
CA VAL A 23 -5.86 3.09 -5.71
C VAL A 23 -6.70 2.54 -4.55
N VAL A 24 -6.07 1.82 -3.62
CA VAL A 24 -6.74 1.29 -2.44
C VAL A 24 -6.01 1.68 -1.16
N ALA A 25 -6.77 1.87 -0.09
CA ALA A 25 -6.27 1.99 1.27
C ALA A 25 -7.14 1.13 2.20
N SER A 26 -6.52 0.40 3.13
CA SER A 26 -7.21 -0.41 4.12
C SER A 26 -6.70 -0.07 5.52
N LEU A 27 -7.53 0.60 6.32
CA LEU A 27 -7.12 1.13 7.62
C LEU A 27 -8.34 1.34 8.54
N ARG A 28 -8.11 1.39 9.86
CA ARG A 28 -9.14 1.88 10.78
C ARG A 28 -9.32 3.39 10.63
N TRP A 29 -10.55 3.88 10.63
CA TRP A 29 -10.84 5.31 10.48
C TRP A 29 -10.74 6.04 11.82
N ILE A 30 -9.51 6.15 12.33
CA ILE A 30 -9.11 6.82 13.56
C ILE A 30 -7.97 7.81 13.27
N GLU A 31 -7.80 8.84 14.11
CA GLU A 31 -6.81 9.92 13.91
C GLU A 31 -5.39 9.36 13.65
N ARG A 32 -4.94 8.39 14.45
CA ARG A 32 -3.59 7.81 14.31
C ARG A 32 -3.36 7.13 12.95
N LYS A 33 -4.39 6.61 12.30
CA LYS A 33 -4.30 5.95 10.97
C LYS A 33 -4.50 6.90 9.80
N ARG A 34 -4.90 8.14 10.08
CA ARG A 34 -4.93 9.28 9.16
C ARG A 34 -5.74 9.04 7.87
N PRO A 35 -7.01 8.56 7.95
CA PRO A 35 -7.81 8.27 6.75
C PRO A 35 -8.09 9.51 5.89
N LEU A 36 -8.21 10.71 6.48
CA LEU A 36 -8.40 11.95 5.73
C LEU A 36 -7.20 12.23 4.82
N GLN A 37 -5.99 11.87 5.27
CA GLN A 37 -4.78 12.09 4.50
C GLN A 37 -4.74 11.21 3.22
N VAL A 38 -5.40 10.04 3.23
CA VAL A 38 -5.58 9.21 2.04
C VAL A 38 -6.34 9.99 0.95
N VAL A 39 -7.46 10.65 1.34
CA VAL A 39 -8.27 11.47 0.42
C VAL A 39 -7.46 12.65 -0.09
N ARG A 40 -6.75 13.35 0.79
CA ARG A 40 -5.94 14.53 0.42
C ARG A 40 -4.82 14.17 -0.55
N ALA A 41 -4.05 13.12 -0.24
CA ALA A 41 -2.96 12.68 -1.13
C ALA A 41 -3.49 12.29 -2.51
N PHE A 42 -4.60 11.54 -2.59
CA PHE A 42 -5.23 11.20 -3.85
C PHE A 42 -5.73 12.44 -4.60
N THR A 43 -6.38 13.36 -3.91
CA THR A 43 -6.89 14.61 -4.52
C THR A 43 -5.78 15.45 -5.12
N HIS A 44 -4.67 15.62 -4.40
CA HIS A 44 -3.51 16.35 -4.91
C HIS A 44 -2.88 15.63 -6.10
N ALA A 45 -2.65 14.32 -6.01
CA ALA A 45 -2.07 13.54 -7.10
C ALA A 45 -2.89 13.62 -8.39
N VAL A 46 -4.22 13.50 -8.31
CA VAL A 46 -5.11 13.63 -9.49
C VAL A 46 -5.06 15.01 -10.09
N ARG A 47 -4.97 16.08 -9.26
CA ARG A 47 -4.85 17.46 -9.76
C ARG A 47 -3.50 17.70 -10.44
N ASP A 48 -2.44 17.09 -9.92
CA ASP A 48 -1.07 17.22 -10.44
C ASP A 48 -0.82 16.34 -11.69
N THR A 49 -1.76 15.43 -12.01
CA THR A 49 -1.69 14.53 -13.18
C THR A 49 -2.92 14.72 -14.08
N PRO A 50 -3.02 15.83 -14.83
CA PRO A 50 -4.18 16.10 -15.69
C PRO A 50 -4.40 14.98 -16.71
N GLY A 51 -5.65 14.52 -16.82
CA GLY A 51 -6.03 13.46 -17.75
C GLY A 51 -5.83 12.03 -17.23
N CYS A 52 -5.30 11.83 -16.01
CA CYS A 52 -5.27 10.51 -15.41
C CYS A 52 -6.69 10.00 -15.13
N ASP A 53 -6.90 8.72 -15.43
CA ASP A 53 -8.14 8.01 -15.10
C ASP A 53 -7.86 7.11 -13.87
N ALA A 54 -8.17 7.64 -12.68
CA ALA A 54 -7.91 6.97 -11.42
C ALA A 54 -9.11 7.03 -10.48
N VAL A 55 -9.30 5.97 -9.70
CA VAL A 55 -10.31 5.86 -8.65
C VAL A 55 -9.68 5.42 -7.32
N LEU A 56 -10.24 5.88 -6.21
CA LEU A 56 -9.81 5.53 -4.86
C LEU A 56 -10.89 4.74 -4.13
N LYS A 57 -10.51 3.61 -3.51
CA LYS A 57 -11.38 2.82 -2.64
C LYS A 57 -10.77 2.74 -1.24
N ILE A 58 -11.51 3.19 -0.23
CA ILE A 58 -11.04 3.19 1.16
C ILE A 58 -11.84 2.15 1.95
N TYR A 59 -11.14 1.12 2.40
CA TYR A 59 -11.68 0.03 3.22
C TYR A 59 -11.42 0.29 4.70
N GLY A 60 -12.39 -0.08 5.53
CA GLY A 60 -12.28 0.04 6.97
C GLY A 60 -13.47 0.72 7.61
N ASP A 61 -13.35 1.00 8.89
CA ASP A 61 -14.39 1.68 9.65
C ASP A 61 -13.80 2.37 10.89
N GLY A 62 -14.56 3.29 11.47
CA GLY A 62 -14.18 3.96 12.70
C GLY A 62 -14.89 5.29 12.94
N PRO A 63 -14.58 5.94 14.06
CA PRO A 63 -15.27 7.15 14.50
C PRO A 63 -15.09 8.37 13.57
N LEU A 64 -14.13 8.32 12.63
CA LEU A 64 -13.93 9.40 11.66
C LEU A 64 -14.77 9.26 10.38
N ARG A 65 -15.76 8.34 10.33
CA ARG A 65 -16.60 8.09 9.16
C ARG A 65 -17.21 9.38 8.59
N ASP A 66 -17.87 10.17 9.42
CA ASP A 66 -18.57 11.38 8.96
C ASP A 66 -17.58 12.46 8.48
N ARG A 67 -16.47 12.64 9.21
CA ARG A 67 -15.39 13.55 8.79
C ARG A 67 -14.74 13.11 7.48
N LEU A 68 -14.56 11.81 7.30
CA LEU A 68 -14.00 11.25 6.06
C LEU A 68 -14.98 11.43 4.89
N ALA A 69 -16.28 11.24 5.11
CA ALA A 69 -17.30 11.51 4.11
C ALA A 69 -17.35 12.98 3.70
N GLN A 70 -17.21 13.89 4.68
CA GLN A 70 -17.12 15.33 4.41
C GLN A 70 -15.84 15.67 3.61
N GLU A 71 -14.68 15.11 3.98
CA GLU A 71 -13.43 15.31 3.25
C GLU A 71 -13.55 14.83 1.77
N VAL A 72 -14.25 13.72 1.53
CA VAL A 72 -14.54 13.25 0.17
C VAL A 72 -15.44 14.24 -0.57
N ALA A 73 -16.49 14.75 0.05
CA ALA A 73 -17.39 15.73 -0.57
C ALA A 73 -16.64 17.03 -0.94
N ASP A 74 -15.77 17.49 -0.05
CA ASP A 74 -15.00 18.74 -0.24
C ASP A 74 -13.83 18.59 -1.24
N SER A 75 -13.43 17.38 -1.55
CA SER A 75 -12.32 17.10 -2.48
C SER A 75 -12.60 17.53 -3.93
N GLY A 76 -13.88 17.59 -4.33
CA GLY A 76 -14.29 17.76 -5.71
C GLY A 76 -14.12 16.50 -6.58
N LEU A 77 -13.82 15.33 -5.97
CA LEU A 77 -13.61 14.04 -6.62
C LEU A 77 -14.55 12.95 -6.05
N ALA A 78 -15.71 13.33 -5.55
CA ALA A 78 -16.65 12.41 -4.90
C ALA A 78 -17.11 11.26 -5.82
N ASP A 79 -17.13 11.47 -7.12
CA ASP A 79 -17.41 10.48 -8.15
C ASP A 79 -16.29 9.45 -8.36
N ARG A 80 -15.06 9.77 -7.92
CA ARG A 80 -13.87 8.92 -8.03
C ARG A 80 -13.44 8.28 -6.71
N ILE A 81 -14.04 8.65 -5.58
CA ILE A 81 -13.65 8.17 -4.25
C ILE A 81 -14.80 7.38 -3.62
N THR A 82 -14.55 6.13 -3.27
CA THR A 82 -15.55 5.26 -2.63
C THR A 82 -15.11 4.90 -1.22
N LEU A 83 -15.93 5.23 -0.22
CA LEU A 83 -15.82 4.72 1.13
C LEU A 83 -16.53 3.35 1.20
N VAL A 84 -15.76 2.28 1.03
CA VAL A 84 -16.33 0.92 0.94
C VAL A 84 -16.85 0.44 2.29
N GLY A 85 -16.21 0.84 3.37
CA GLY A 85 -16.54 0.34 4.69
C GLY A 85 -15.73 -0.91 5.06
N ARG A 86 -16.17 -1.58 6.14
CA ARG A 86 -15.57 -2.84 6.59
C ARG A 86 -16.06 -3.99 5.73
N VAL A 87 -15.14 -4.80 5.26
CA VAL A 87 -15.40 -6.02 4.48
C VAL A 87 -14.72 -7.23 5.13
N GLU A 88 -15.12 -8.42 4.74
CA GLU A 88 -14.46 -9.65 5.15
C GLU A 88 -13.06 -9.76 4.50
N ARG A 89 -12.14 -10.46 5.17
CA ARG A 89 -10.75 -10.60 4.72
C ARG A 89 -10.63 -11.17 3.30
N SER A 90 -11.46 -12.16 2.97
CA SER A 90 -11.48 -12.76 1.63
C SER A 90 -11.97 -11.80 0.54
N GLU A 91 -12.85 -10.88 0.88
CA GLU A 91 -13.32 -9.83 -0.03
C GLU A 91 -12.22 -8.78 -0.23
N LEU A 92 -11.54 -8.39 0.85
CA LEU A 92 -10.41 -7.47 0.78
C LEU A 92 -9.27 -8.04 -0.08
N ALA A 93 -8.96 -9.33 0.07
CA ALA A 93 -7.96 -10.01 -0.75
C ALA A 93 -8.32 -9.94 -2.24
N ARG A 94 -9.57 -10.27 -2.60
CA ARG A 94 -10.05 -10.14 -3.98
C ARG A 94 -10.04 -8.70 -4.50
N ALA A 95 -10.27 -7.73 -3.62
CA ALA A 95 -10.17 -6.32 -4.00
C ALA A 95 -8.73 -5.92 -4.30
N PHE A 96 -7.77 -6.38 -3.51
CA PHE A 96 -6.35 -6.12 -3.73
C PHE A 96 -5.86 -6.72 -5.05
N THR A 97 -6.23 -7.97 -5.39
CA THR A 97 -5.82 -8.56 -6.68
C THR A 97 -6.35 -7.82 -7.92
N ARG A 98 -7.31 -6.93 -7.75
CA ARG A 98 -7.91 -6.11 -8.81
C ARG A 98 -7.49 -4.65 -8.78
N ALA A 99 -6.71 -4.26 -7.78
CA ALA A 99 -6.19 -2.92 -7.62
C ALA A 99 -4.79 -2.78 -8.21
N ASP A 100 -4.29 -1.57 -8.26
CA ASP A 100 -2.99 -1.24 -8.85
C ASP A 100 -2.03 -0.67 -7.82
N ILE A 101 -2.51 0.21 -6.96
CA ILE A 101 -1.70 0.96 -6.00
C ILE A 101 -2.31 0.81 -4.61
N TYR A 102 -1.46 0.56 -3.61
CA TYR A 102 -1.80 0.62 -2.20
C TYR A 102 -1.21 1.88 -1.57
N LEU A 103 -2.06 2.72 -0.95
CA LEU A 103 -1.65 3.95 -0.31
C LEU A 103 -1.74 3.84 1.21
N GLN A 104 -0.59 3.95 1.89
CA GLN A 104 -0.45 3.95 3.34
C GLN A 104 -0.01 5.33 3.83
N THR A 105 -0.79 5.95 4.74
CA THR A 105 -0.57 7.32 5.19
C THR A 105 -0.18 7.45 6.68
N SER A 106 -0.12 6.34 7.41
CA SER A 106 0.16 6.35 8.84
C SER A 106 1.66 6.25 9.14
N PRO A 107 2.30 7.22 9.79
CA PRO A 107 3.67 7.09 10.27
C PRO A 107 3.76 6.15 11.48
N ALA A 108 2.65 5.93 12.19
CA ALA A 108 2.58 5.10 13.40
C ALA A 108 2.20 3.64 13.11
N ASP A 109 2.53 3.14 11.94
CA ASP A 109 2.37 1.72 11.60
C ASP A 109 3.70 1.00 11.87
N SER A 110 3.73 0.16 12.90
CA SER A 110 4.95 -0.49 13.34
C SER A 110 5.48 -1.55 12.38
N PHE A 111 4.61 -2.16 11.57
CA PHE A 111 4.99 -3.17 10.58
C PHE A 111 4.23 -3.03 9.26
N GLY A 112 2.99 -2.54 9.28
CA GLY A 112 2.21 -2.36 8.06
C GLY A 112 1.68 -3.65 7.45
N ILE A 113 0.99 -4.49 8.24
CA ILE A 113 0.45 -5.79 7.77
C ILE A 113 -0.38 -5.63 6.50
N SER A 114 -1.28 -4.64 6.44
CA SER A 114 -2.10 -4.42 5.25
C SER A 114 -1.27 -3.99 4.03
N THR A 115 -0.15 -3.30 4.25
CA THR A 115 0.81 -2.96 3.19
C THR A 115 1.53 -4.19 2.66
N LEU A 116 1.92 -5.08 3.59
CA LEU A 116 2.53 -6.36 3.22
C LEU A 116 1.56 -7.25 2.44
N GLU A 117 0.30 -7.32 2.88
CA GLU A 117 -0.78 -8.02 2.18
C GLU A 117 -0.99 -7.45 0.76
N ALA A 118 -0.99 -6.13 0.61
CA ALA A 118 -1.10 -5.45 -0.68
C ALA A 118 0.09 -5.75 -1.59
N ARG A 119 1.32 -5.70 -1.06
CA ARG A 119 2.53 -6.08 -1.81
C ARG A 119 2.46 -7.54 -2.25
N SER A 120 2.05 -8.47 -1.37
CA SER A 120 1.86 -9.90 -1.71
C SER A 120 0.80 -10.11 -2.80
N ALA A 121 -0.22 -9.26 -2.86
CA ALA A 121 -1.20 -9.23 -3.95
C ALA A 121 -0.64 -8.56 -5.22
N GLY A 122 0.60 -8.05 -5.19
CA GLY A 122 1.33 -7.42 -6.29
C GLY A 122 0.90 -6.00 -6.63
N LEU A 123 0.44 -5.23 -5.66
CA LEU A 123 0.19 -3.81 -5.84
C LEU A 123 1.51 -3.03 -5.72
N ALA A 124 1.61 -1.93 -6.44
CA ALA A 124 2.61 -0.92 -6.14
C ALA A 124 2.27 -0.26 -4.80
N VAL A 125 3.25 -0.13 -3.91
CA VAL A 125 3.05 0.43 -2.57
C VAL A 125 3.50 1.88 -2.53
N ILE A 126 2.71 2.76 -1.92
CA ILE A 126 3.15 4.10 -1.51
C ILE A 126 2.97 4.22 0.00
N ALA A 127 4.04 4.57 0.70
CA ALA A 127 4.04 4.68 2.16
C ALA A 127 4.97 5.77 2.67
N LEU A 128 4.78 6.16 3.94
CA LEU A 128 5.74 7.05 4.61
C LEU A 128 7.00 6.26 4.99
N ARG A 129 8.17 6.80 4.65
CA ARG A 129 9.50 6.27 5.00
C ARG A 129 9.68 6.14 6.53
N SER A 130 9.03 7.01 7.29
CA SER A 130 9.06 6.98 8.76
C SER A 130 8.21 5.86 9.40
N SER A 131 7.50 5.06 8.62
CA SER A 131 6.73 3.91 9.11
C SER A 131 7.54 2.62 9.03
N GLY A 132 7.12 1.55 9.74
CA GLY A 132 7.74 0.23 9.65
C GLY A 132 7.61 -0.47 8.28
N VAL A 133 7.00 0.19 7.30
CA VAL A 133 6.93 -0.30 5.91
C VAL A 133 8.30 -0.25 5.23
N SER A 134 9.16 0.70 5.60
CA SER A 134 10.53 0.80 5.10
C SER A 134 11.44 -0.40 5.44
N ASP A 135 11.01 -1.26 6.35
CA ASP A 135 11.75 -2.47 6.69
C ASP A 135 11.61 -3.58 5.62
N PHE A 136 10.58 -3.51 4.77
CA PHE A 136 10.31 -4.51 3.75
C PHE A 136 9.93 -3.94 2.37
N VAL A 137 9.91 -2.62 2.21
CA VAL A 137 9.72 -1.94 0.92
C VAL A 137 11.00 -1.20 0.54
N THR A 138 11.57 -1.55 -0.59
CA THR A 138 12.72 -0.87 -1.20
C THR A 138 12.21 0.20 -2.16
N ASP A 139 12.57 1.45 -1.89
CA ASP A 139 12.15 2.61 -2.67
C ASP A 139 12.56 2.50 -4.15
N GLY A 140 11.60 2.72 -5.06
CA GLY A 140 11.77 2.60 -6.50
C GLY A 140 11.75 1.17 -7.05
N VAL A 141 11.67 0.14 -6.19
CA VAL A 141 11.66 -1.28 -6.58
C VAL A 141 10.31 -1.94 -6.26
N ASP A 142 9.96 -1.99 -4.99
CA ASP A 142 8.71 -2.61 -4.50
C ASP A 142 7.57 -1.60 -4.36
N GLY A 143 7.93 -0.30 -4.31
CA GLY A 143 7.02 0.82 -4.08
C GLY A 143 7.78 2.13 -4.04
N LEU A 144 7.11 3.20 -3.65
CA LEU A 144 7.70 4.53 -3.47
C LEU A 144 7.53 4.97 -2.01
N LEU A 145 8.61 5.47 -1.41
CA LEU A 145 8.64 5.90 -0.02
C LEU A 145 8.73 7.42 0.09
N ALA A 146 7.69 8.02 0.64
CA ALA A 146 7.58 9.46 0.84
C ALA A 146 8.11 9.88 2.23
N ASP A 147 8.72 11.05 2.31
CA ASP A 147 9.22 11.63 3.57
C ASP A 147 8.12 12.33 4.37
N ASP A 148 7.09 12.85 3.68
CA ASP A 148 5.99 13.62 4.24
C ASP A 148 4.67 13.47 3.45
N ASP A 149 3.64 14.19 3.87
CA ASP A 149 2.32 14.15 3.23
C ASP A 149 2.33 14.70 1.80
N ALA A 150 3.13 15.71 1.52
CA ALA A 150 3.29 16.25 0.17
C ALA A 150 4.03 15.24 -0.71
N GLY A 151 4.98 14.49 -0.15
CA GLY A 151 5.65 13.37 -0.78
C GLY A 151 4.67 12.27 -1.17
N LEU A 152 3.74 11.88 -0.30
CA LEU A 152 2.72 10.88 -0.64
C LEU A 152 1.93 11.25 -1.89
N ALA A 153 1.55 12.52 -2.03
CA ALA A 153 0.85 13.01 -3.21
C ALA A 153 1.75 13.01 -4.46
N ARG A 154 3.02 13.42 -4.33
CA ARG A 154 4.00 13.40 -5.44
C ARG A 154 4.27 12.00 -5.94
N GLU A 155 4.52 11.05 -5.04
CA GLU A 155 4.78 9.65 -5.39
C GLU A 155 3.55 9.00 -6.02
N LEU A 156 2.34 9.35 -5.55
CA LEU A 156 1.12 8.89 -6.18
C LEU A 156 0.95 9.50 -7.58
N ALA A 157 1.22 10.79 -7.75
CA ALA A 157 1.18 11.45 -9.06
C ALA A 157 2.18 10.83 -10.04
N ALA A 158 3.38 10.45 -9.58
CA ALA A 158 4.38 9.77 -10.39
C ALA A 158 3.85 8.43 -10.94
N LEU A 159 3.21 7.59 -10.10
CA LEU A 159 2.63 6.33 -10.55
C LEU A 159 1.38 6.52 -11.43
N LEU A 160 0.61 7.59 -11.23
CA LEU A 160 -0.55 7.90 -12.08
C LEU A 160 -0.16 8.46 -13.44
N GLY A 161 1.02 9.05 -13.56
CA GLY A 161 1.54 9.68 -14.79
C GLY A 161 2.51 8.80 -15.59
N ASP A 162 2.97 7.69 -15.03
CA ASP A 162 3.97 6.79 -15.63
C ASP A 162 3.52 5.32 -15.54
N ASP A 163 2.85 4.87 -16.60
CA ASP A 163 2.35 3.50 -16.72
C ASP A 163 3.51 2.46 -16.68
N GLU A 164 4.70 2.81 -17.21
CA GLU A 164 5.85 1.89 -17.25
C GLU A 164 6.42 1.69 -15.85
N LEU A 165 6.53 2.78 -15.07
CA LEU A 165 6.95 2.72 -13.68
C LEU A 165 5.97 1.89 -12.83
N LEU A 166 4.66 2.15 -12.99
CA LEU A 166 3.62 1.43 -12.26
C LEU A 166 3.67 -0.07 -12.57
N GLU A 167 3.66 -0.46 -13.83
CA GLU A 167 3.65 -1.89 -14.20
C GLU A 167 4.96 -2.57 -13.80
N ARG A 168 6.12 -1.93 -13.92
CA ARG A 168 7.41 -2.50 -13.47
C ARG A 168 7.39 -2.84 -11.97
N ILE A 169 6.90 -1.94 -11.13
CA ILE A 169 6.81 -2.18 -9.67
C ILE A 169 5.80 -3.31 -9.38
N LYS A 170 4.68 -3.34 -10.08
CA LYS A 170 3.65 -4.37 -9.92
C LYS A 170 4.15 -5.75 -10.36
N GLU A 171 4.86 -5.84 -11.47
CA GLU A 171 5.49 -7.09 -11.95
C GLU A 171 6.50 -7.60 -10.93
N HIS A 172 7.38 -6.72 -10.44
CA HIS A 172 8.33 -7.08 -9.38
C HIS A 172 7.61 -7.65 -8.15
N ASN A 173 6.59 -6.97 -7.64
CA ASN A 173 5.83 -7.41 -6.46
C ASN A 173 5.03 -8.70 -6.71
N TYR A 174 4.72 -9.00 -7.95
CA TYR A 174 4.09 -10.25 -8.32
C TYR A 174 5.07 -11.42 -8.32
N GLU A 175 6.30 -11.21 -8.76
CA GLU A 175 7.32 -12.25 -8.92
C GLU A 175 8.09 -12.52 -7.63
N VAL A 176 8.30 -11.49 -6.80
CA VAL A 176 9.15 -11.55 -5.62
C VAL A 176 8.33 -11.61 -4.33
N ASP A 177 8.58 -12.62 -3.51
CA ASP A 177 7.99 -12.72 -2.18
C ASP A 177 8.39 -11.54 -1.29
N PRO A 178 7.43 -10.89 -0.62
CA PRO A 178 7.72 -9.73 0.21
C PRO A 178 8.46 -10.07 1.52
N LEU A 179 8.46 -11.33 1.91
CA LEU A 179 9.14 -11.81 3.11
C LEU A 179 10.02 -13.01 2.77
N PRO A 180 11.17 -13.15 3.42
CA PRO A 180 11.96 -14.36 3.32
C PRO A 180 11.17 -15.57 3.82
N GLU A 181 11.44 -16.75 3.23
CA GLU A 181 10.86 -18.00 3.68
C GLU A 181 11.10 -18.23 5.17
N TRP A 182 10.16 -18.91 5.85
CA TRP A 182 10.26 -19.23 7.27
C TRP A 182 11.59 -19.85 7.67
N GLY A 183 12.16 -20.70 6.83
CA GLY A 183 13.49 -21.28 7.03
C GLY A 183 14.57 -20.22 7.20
N THR A 184 14.57 -19.21 6.35
CA THR A 184 15.50 -18.08 6.40
C THR A 184 15.29 -17.24 7.67
N VAL A 185 14.02 -16.96 8.03
CA VAL A 185 13.68 -16.22 9.25
C VAL A 185 14.17 -16.94 10.49
N VAL A 186 14.00 -18.27 10.56
CA VAL A 186 14.51 -19.10 11.68
C VAL A 186 16.03 -19.03 11.75
N GLN A 187 16.73 -19.16 10.62
CA GLN A 187 18.20 -19.05 10.59
C GLN A 187 18.69 -17.69 11.06
N MET A 188 18.09 -16.60 10.58
CA MET A 188 18.43 -15.23 11.02
C MET A 188 18.26 -15.06 12.54
N ASN A 189 17.17 -15.59 13.11
CA ASN A 189 16.95 -15.56 14.56
C ASN A 189 17.99 -16.38 15.31
N VAL A 190 18.31 -17.59 14.85
CA VAL A 190 19.35 -18.44 15.48
C VAL A 190 20.71 -17.74 15.45
N GLU A 191 21.08 -17.10 14.36
CA GLU A 191 22.32 -16.32 14.27
C GLU A 191 22.33 -15.11 15.21
N ALA A 192 21.21 -14.39 15.31
CA ALA A 192 21.09 -13.26 16.24
C ALA A 192 21.25 -13.71 17.69
N TYR A 193 20.64 -14.82 18.07
CA TYR A 193 20.80 -15.43 19.41
C TYR A 193 22.24 -15.89 19.66
N ARG A 194 22.89 -16.53 18.69
CA ARG A 194 24.32 -16.94 18.83
C ARG A 194 25.22 -15.72 19.05
N ARG A 195 25.08 -14.67 18.25
CA ARG A 195 25.83 -13.41 18.43
C ARG A 195 25.61 -12.80 19.83
N ALA A 196 24.37 -12.79 20.32
CA ALA A 196 24.06 -12.26 21.64
C ALA A 196 24.71 -13.09 22.76
N ILE A 197 24.78 -14.41 22.63
CA ILE A 197 25.47 -15.31 23.57
C ILE A 197 26.98 -15.04 23.55
N ASP A 198 27.60 -14.95 22.38
CA ASP A 198 29.04 -14.69 22.21
C ASP A 198 29.43 -13.34 22.83
N LEU A 199 28.64 -12.29 22.60
CA LEU A 199 28.87 -10.96 23.19
C LEU A 199 28.74 -10.98 24.73
N ARG A 200 27.89 -11.85 25.29
CA ARG A 200 27.78 -12.02 26.76
C ARG A 200 28.96 -12.79 27.35
N SER A 201 29.50 -13.76 26.62
CA SER A 201 30.61 -14.61 27.05
C SER A 201 31.96 -13.91 26.95
N ALA A 202 32.03 -12.80 26.22
CA ALA A 202 33.23 -11.97 26.03
C ALA A 202 33.37 -10.84 27.08
N ARG A 203 32.42 -10.74 28.02
CA ARG A 203 32.43 -9.81 29.17
C ARG A 203 32.73 -10.54 30.47
#